data_ac1d99f4fd63a22612b13e9a5ee380fd
#
_entry.id   ac1d99f4fd63a22612b13e9a5ee380fd
#
_cell.length_a   1.000
_cell.length_b   1.000
_cell.length_c   1.000
_cell.angle_alpha   90.00
_cell.angle_beta   90.00
_cell.angle_gamma   90.00
#
_symmetry.space_group_name_H-M   'P 1'
#
loop_
_entity.id
_entity.type
_entity.pdbx_description
1 polymer ?
#
loop_
_entity_poly.entity_id
_entity_poly.type
_entity_poly.pdbx_seq_one_letter_code
_entity_poly.pdbx_strand_id
1 'polypeptide(L)'
;MVTTSENCVRRDTCVQNGKGEVHMKDLTDKAGLYGHGRLFTHIVVDPGCSVGYHYHHPETEFYYILKGEGLFNDNGKEVIVHEGDVCVTGFGEGHSMENQSQEPLEMIALIVME
;
A
#
# COMPACT_ATOMS: atom_id res chain seq x y z
N MET A 1 -22.72 6.34 -8.18
CA MET A 1 -22.28 5.03 -8.69
C MET A 1 -21.71 4.21 -7.53
N VAL A 2 -21.99 2.94 -7.49
CA VAL A 2 -21.44 2.03 -6.48
C VAL A 2 -20.72 0.89 -7.20
N THR A 3 -19.48 0.63 -6.82
CA THR A 3 -18.79 -0.60 -7.22
C THR A 3 -18.85 -1.55 -6.04
N THR A 4 -19.55 -2.67 -6.18
CA THR A 4 -19.65 -3.65 -5.11
C THR A 4 -18.29 -4.35 -4.94
N SER A 5 -18.04 -4.89 -3.75
CA SER A 5 -16.79 -5.56 -3.45
C SER A 5 -16.44 -6.66 -4.47
N GLU A 6 -17.45 -7.44 -4.87
CA GLU A 6 -17.25 -8.53 -5.84
C GLU A 6 -16.86 -8.05 -7.24
N ASN A 7 -17.17 -6.79 -7.58
CA ASN A 7 -16.85 -6.21 -8.87
C ASN A 7 -15.53 -5.42 -8.85
N CYS A 8 -14.88 -5.28 -7.71
CA CYS A 8 -13.55 -4.70 -7.64
C CYS A 8 -12.52 -5.65 -8.24
N VAL A 9 -11.55 -5.10 -8.97
CA VAL A 9 -10.48 -5.90 -9.57
C VAL A 9 -9.53 -6.35 -8.46
N ARG A 10 -9.22 -7.64 -8.43
CA ARG A 10 -8.29 -8.23 -7.47
C ARG A 10 -7.07 -8.77 -8.18
N ARG A 11 -5.94 -8.73 -7.50
CA ARG A 11 -4.68 -9.29 -7.99
C ARG A 11 -3.81 -9.69 -6.80
N ASP A 12 -3.11 -10.81 -6.98
CA ASP A 12 -2.09 -11.26 -6.04
C ASP A 12 -0.76 -11.09 -6.75
N THR A 13 0.13 -10.30 -6.18
CA THR A 13 1.34 -9.92 -6.90
C THR A 13 2.51 -9.65 -5.96
N CYS A 14 3.71 -9.96 -6.44
CA CYS A 14 4.95 -9.55 -5.79
C CYS A 14 5.18 -8.08 -6.16
N VAL A 15 5.22 -7.21 -5.16
CA VAL A 15 5.37 -5.77 -5.38
C VAL A 15 6.79 -5.34 -5.08
N GLN A 16 7.46 -4.73 -6.06
CA GLN A 16 8.80 -4.15 -5.92
C GLN A 16 9.82 -5.14 -5.36
N ASN A 17 9.77 -6.39 -5.82
CA ASN A 17 10.66 -7.46 -5.38
C ASN A 17 10.63 -7.71 -3.87
N GLY A 18 9.49 -7.46 -3.24
CA GLY A 18 9.28 -7.78 -1.84
C GLY A 18 9.18 -9.29 -1.60
N LYS A 19 8.95 -9.65 -0.36
CA LYS A 19 8.81 -11.05 0.05
C LYS A 19 7.39 -11.52 -0.21
N GLY A 20 7.25 -12.64 -0.93
CA GLY A 20 5.96 -13.24 -1.23
C GLY A 20 5.07 -12.36 -2.09
N GLU A 21 3.78 -12.64 -2.07
CA GLU A 21 2.78 -11.86 -2.79
C GLU A 21 1.92 -11.10 -1.79
N VAL A 22 1.43 -9.93 -2.21
CA VAL A 22 0.42 -9.18 -1.47
C VAL A 22 -0.90 -9.26 -2.22
N HIS A 23 -2.01 -9.16 -1.48
CA HIS A 23 -3.35 -9.26 -2.04
C HIS A 23 -3.93 -7.87 -2.19
N MET A 24 -4.22 -7.47 -3.42
CA MET A 24 -4.72 -6.13 -3.74
C MET A 24 -6.13 -6.20 -4.28
N LYS A 25 -6.98 -5.32 -3.77
CA LYS A 25 -8.33 -5.12 -4.29
C LYS A 25 -8.43 -3.65 -4.68
N ASP A 26 -8.44 -3.39 -5.99
CA ASP A 26 -8.49 -2.01 -6.49
C ASP A 26 -9.86 -1.41 -6.23
N LEU A 27 -9.87 -0.26 -5.57
CA LEU A 27 -11.09 0.45 -5.20
C LEU A 27 -11.59 1.34 -6.33
N THR A 28 -10.68 1.79 -7.18
CA THR A 28 -10.95 2.49 -8.42
C THR A 28 -9.73 2.37 -9.34
N ASP A 29 -9.77 3.03 -10.47
CA ASP A 29 -8.69 3.05 -11.45
C ASP A 29 -8.24 4.49 -11.75
N LYS A 30 -7.29 4.65 -12.69
CA LYS A 30 -6.80 5.97 -13.10
C LYS A 30 -7.91 6.88 -13.60
N ALA A 31 -8.85 6.34 -14.34
CA ALA A 31 -9.97 7.11 -14.88
C ALA A 31 -10.86 7.63 -13.74
N GLY A 32 -11.13 6.80 -12.74
CA GLY A 32 -11.90 7.20 -11.57
C GLY A 32 -11.21 8.26 -10.73
N LEU A 33 -9.88 8.34 -10.82
CA LEU A 33 -9.08 9.36 -10.13
C LEU A 33 -8.83 10.61 -10.99
N TYR A 34 -9.47 10.70 -12.17
CA TYR A 34 -9.36 11.84 -13.08
C TYR A 34 -7.93 12.17 -13.50
N GLY A 35 -7.05 11.17 -13.54
CA GLY A 35 -5.64 11.37 -13.89
C GLY A 35 -4.81 12.03 -12.80
N HIS A 36 -5.39 12.32 -11.63
CA HIS A 36 -4.66 12.91 -10.50
C HIS A 36 -4.07 11.87 -9.56
N GLY A 37 -4.35 10.61 -9.80
CA GLY A 37 -3.78 9.49 -9.09
C GLY A 37 -3.69 8.27 -9.99
N ARG A 38 -2.95 7.25 -9.55
CA ARG A 38 -2.81 6.02 -10.33
C ARG A 38 -3.10 4.75 -9.54
N LEU A 39 -3.29 4.86 -8.24
CA LEU A 39 -3.55 3.71 -7.38
C LEU A 39 -4.45 4.13 -6.23
N PHE A 40 -5.50 3.36 -6.01
CA PHE A 40 -6.34 3.45 -4.82
C PHE A 40 -6.81 2.04 -4.54
N THR A 41 -6.19 1.37 -3.57
CA THR A 41 -6.35 -0.07 -3.41
C THR A 41 -6.33 -0.48 -1.94
N HIS A 42 -7.03 -1.56 -1.64
CA HIS A 42 -6.97 -2.24 -0.36
C HIS A 42 -5.92 -3.35 -0.46
N ILE A 43 -4.93 -3.32 0.43
CA ILE A 43 -3.82 -4.29 0.41
C ILE A 43 -3.87 -5.13 1.67
N VAL A 44 -3.73 -6.45 1.49
CA VAL A 44 -3.50 -7.38 2.59
C VAL A 44 -2.10 -7.95 2.44
N VAL A 45 -1.29 -7.80 3.47
CA VAL A 45 0.07 -8.34 3.55
C VAL A 45 0.08 -9.46 4.58
N ASP A 46 0.21 -10.69 4.13
CA ASP A 46 0.23 -11.86 5.01
C ASP A 46 1.51 -11.89 5.86
N PRO A 47 1.51 -12.62 6.99
CA PRO A 47 2.72 -12.78 7.79
C PRO A 47 3.92 -13.22 6.94
N GLY A 48 5.05 -12.57 7.10
CA GLY A 48 6.28 -12.87 6.38
C GLY A 48 6.38 -12.26 4.98
N CYS A 49 5.33 -11.58 4.50
CA CYS A 49 5.33 -10.94 3.19
C CYS A 49 5.62 -9.46 3.30
N SER A 50 5.93 -8.84 2.17
CA SER A 50 6.28 -7.41 2.15
C SER A 50 6.04 -6.77 0.79
N VAL A 51 5.82 -5.44 0.84
CA VAL A 51 6.03 -4.55 -0.30
C VAL A 51 7.50 -4.13 -0.23
N GLY A 52 8.28 -4.40 -1.29
CA GLY A 52 9.71 -4.14 -1.30
C GLY A 52 10.05 -2.65 -1.34
N TYR A 53 11.29 -2.32 -0.95
CA TYR A 53 11.75 -0.93 -0.90
C TYR A 53 11.81 -0.34 -2.31
N HIS A 54 11.21 0.84 -2.47
CA HIS A 54 11.22 1.56 -3.75
C HIS A 54 11.00 3.05 -3.52
N TYR A 55 11.29 3.85 -4.55
CA TYR A 55 11.17 5.30 -4.50
C TYR A 55 9.95 5.76 -5.29
N HIS A 56 9.31 6.85 -4.83
CA HIS A 56 8.22 7.50 -5.53
C HIS A 56 8.69 8.83 -6.13
N HIS A 57 8.43 9.01 -7.44
CA HIS A 57 8.79 10.22 -8.17
C HIS A 57 8.03 10.25 -9.51
N PRO A 58 7.26 11.25 -9.87
CA PRO A 58 6.83 12.45 -9.12
C PRO A 58 5.44 12.24 -8.48
N GLU A 59 5.38 11.50 -7.43
CA GLU A 59 4.12 11.14 -6.80
C GLU A 59 4.26 11.04 -5.29
N THR A 60 3.13 11.04 -4.59
CA THR A 60 3.07 10.83 -3.14
C THR A 60 2.17 9.64 -2.88
N GLU A 61 2.63 8.72 -2.03
CA GLU A 61 1.83 7.58 -1.60
C GLU A 61 1.45 7.69 -0.15
N PHE A 62 0.19 7.33 0.13
CA PHE A 62 -0.36 7.26 1.48
C PHE A 62 -0.73 5.82 1.78
N TYR A 63 -0.34 5.33 2.96
CA TYR A 63 -0.90 4.10 3.53
C TYR A 63 -1.71 4.47 4.75
N TYR A 64 -2.93 3.98 4.82
CA TYR A 64 -3.75 4.06 6.02
C TYR A 64 -3.93 2.65 6.58
N ILE A 65 -3.45 2.41 7.80
CA ILE A 65 -3.46 1.08 8.40
C ILE A 65 -4.84 0.79 8.97
N LEU A 66 -5.51 -0.22 8.41
CA LEU A 66 -6.85 -0.62 8.84
C LEU A 66 -6.81 -1.64 9.96
N LYS A 67 -5.82 -2.56 9.93
CA LYS A 67 -5.75 -3.67 10.85
C LYS A 67 -4.35 -4.26 10.86
N GLY A 68 -3.90 -4.68 12.03
CA GLY A 68 -2.62 -5.37 12.16
C GLY A 68 -1.47 -4.42 12.42
N GLU A 69 -0.26 -4.93 12.24
CA GLU A 69 0.99 -4.24 12.55
C GLU A 69 1.97 -4.41 11.38
N GLY A 70 2.67 -3.36 11.06
CA GLY A 70 3.66 -3.40 9.99
C GLY A 70 4.96 -2.73 10.38
N LEU A 71 6.06 -3.21 9.78
CA LEU A 71 7.36 -2.55 9.85
C LEU A 71 7.49 -1.67 8.60
N PHE A 72 7.33 -0.36 8.81
CA PHE A 72 7.40 0.61 7.73
C PHE A 72 8.81 1.22 7.68
N ASN A 73 9.44 1.13 6.51
CA ASN A 73 10.70 1.83 6.27
C ASN A 73 10.36 3.20 5.68
N ASP A 74 10.57 4.23 6.48
CA ASP A 74 10.26 5.61 6.12
C ASP A 74 11.57 6.29 5.67
N ASN A 75 11.85 6.19 4.39
CA ASN A 75 13.03 6.81 3.78
C ASN A 75 14.34 6.45 4.51
N GLY A 76 14.46 5.18 4.90
CA GLY A 76 15.62 4.65 5.61
C GLY A 76 15.44 4.48 7.12
N LYS A 77 14.36 5.02 7.68
CA LYS A 77 14.08 4.90 9.12
C LYS A 77 12.96 3.88 9.34
N GLU A 78 13.24 2.84 10.12
CA GLU A 78 12.23 1.83 10.43
C GLU A 78 11.30 2.28 11.56
N VAL A 79 10.00 2.13 11.33
CA VAL A 79 8.95 2.50 12.29
C VAL A 79 7.91 1.38 12.31
N ILE A 80 7.54 0.95 13.50
CA ILE A 80 6.39 0.03 13.65
C ILE A 80 5.11 0.85 13.61
N VAL A 81 4.20 0.47 12.71
CA VAL A 81 2.91 1.15 12.55
C VAL A 81 1.77 0.22 12.90
N HIS A 82 0.66 0.79 13.34
CA HIS A 82 -0.51 0.07 13.85
C HIS A 82 -1.79 0.63 13.27
N GLU A 83 -2.89 -0.04 13.56
CA GLU A 83 -4.23 0.39 13.17
C GLU A 83 -4.44 1.89 13.45
N GLY A 84 -4.92 2.60 12.44
CA GLY A 84 -5.18 4.04 12.52
C GLY A 84 -4.01 4.93 12.13
N ASP A 85 -2.80 4.37 11.98
CA ASP A 85 -1.64 5.16 11.59
C ASP A 85 -1.67 5.47 10.09
N VAL A 86 -1.09 6.60 9.72
CA VAL A 86 -0.95 7.04 8.33
C VAL A 86 0.54 7.15 8.00
N CYS A 87 0.94 6.51 6.90
CA CYS A 87 2.28 6.61 6.36
C CYS A 87 2.23 7.48 5.10
N VAL A 88 3.11 8.47 5.01
CA VAL A 88 3.19 9.36 3.84
C VAL A 88 4.60 9.29 3.26
N THR A 89 4.68 8.99 1.96
CA THR A 89 5.94 8.94 1.23
C THR A 89 5.86 9.92 0.07
N GLY A 90 6.64 10.99 0.14
CA GLY A 90 6.60 12.08 -0.82
C GLY A 90 7.59 11.93 -1.97
N PHE A 91 7.75 12.99 -2.71
CA PHE A 91 8.64 13.04 -3.89
C PHE A 91 10.09 12.68 -3.52
N GLY A 92 10.64 11.71 -4.25
CA GLY A 92 12.03 11.31 -4.08
C GLY A 92 12.32 10.53 -2.81
N GLU A 93 11.32 10.28 -2.00
CA GLU A 93 11.46 9.46 -0.81
C GLU A 93 11.20 7.98 -1.14
N GLY A 94 11.87 7.10 -0.39
CA GLY A 94 11.68 5.67 -0.53
C GLY A 94 10.94 5.08 0.64
N HIS A 95 10.31 3.93 0.42
CA HIS A 95 9.64 3.20 1.49
C HIS A 95 9.53 1.71 1.21
N SER A 96 9.23 0.97 2.27
CA SER A 96 8.80 -0.42 2.20
C SER A 96 7.85 -0.71 3.37
N MET A 97 7.12 -1.82 3.27
CA MET A 97 6.25 -2.29 4.34
C MET A 97 6.39 -3.80 4.47
N GLU A 98 6.73 -4.26 5.64
CA GLU A 98 6.87 -5.69 5.90
C GLU A 98 5.97 -6.12 7.06
N ASN A 99 5.32 -7.27 6.91
CA ASN A 99 4.55 -7.87 8.00
C ASN A 99 5.40 -8.91 8.71
N GLN A 100 5.97 -8.56 9.86
CA GLN A 100 6.73 -9.47 10.71
C GLN A 100 5.89 -10.06 11.83
N SER A 101 4.59 -9.76 11.86
CA SER A 101 3.67 -10.25 12.88
C SER A 101 3.08 -11.60 12.48
N GLN A 102 2.21 -12.14 13.34
CA GLN A 102 1.55 -13.43 13.11
C GLN A 102 0.16 -13.26 12.49
N GLU A 103 -0.31 -12.04 12.30
CA GLU A 103 -1.64 -11.72 11.78
C GLU A 103 -1.53 -10.93 10.46
N PRO A 104 -2.53 -11.02 9.58
CA PRO A 104 -2.52 -10.21 8.36
C PRO A 104 -2.49 -8.71 8.67
N LEU A 105 -1.76 -7.97 7.84
CA LEU A 105 -1.75 -6.52 7.86
C LEU A 105 -2.66 -6.04 6.73
N GLU A 106 -3.62 -5.17 7.06
CA GLU A 106 -4.52 -4.58 6.06
C GLU A 106 -4.36 -3.08 6.02
N MET A 107 -4.24 -2.54 4.84
CA MET A 107 -4.07 -1.10 4.64
C MET A 107 -4.72 -0.64 3.35
N ILE A 108 -5.06 0.65 3.30
CA ILE A 108 -5.47 1.32 2.06
C ILE A 108 -4.24 2.07 1.54
N ALA A 109 -3.97 1.94 0.24
CA ALA A 109 -2.91 2.69 -0.43
C ALA A 109 -3.53 3.62 -1.46
N LEU A 110 -3.06 4.87 -1.46
CA LEU A 110 -3.45 5.89 -2.44
C LEU A 110 -2.18 6.54 -2.98
N ILE A 111 -2.04 6.57 -4.30
CA ILE A 111 -0.95 7.30 -4.96
C ILE A 111 -1.57 8.46 -5.72
N VAL A 112 -1.17 9.68 -5.35
CA VAL A 112 -1.55 10.88 -6.08
C VAL A 112 -0.36 11.42 -6.84
N MET A 113 -0.63 11.99 -8.01
CA MET A 113 0.38 12.55 -8.89
C MET A 113 0.28 14.06 -8.89
N GLU A 114 1.39 14.68 -9.22
CA GLU A 114 1.47 16.12 -9.37
C GLU A 114 0.52 16.66 -10.43
#